data_c2581d52335b7b6baf6f277344cfe464
#
_entry.id   c2581d52335b7b6baf6f277344cfe464
#
_cell.length_a   1.000
_cell.length_b   1.000
_cell.length_c   1.000
_cell.angle_alpha   90.00
_cell.angle_beta   90.00
_cell.angle_gamma   90.00
#
_symmetry.space_group_name_H-M   'P 1'
#
loop_
_entity.id
_entity.type
_entity.pdbx_description
1 polymer ?
#
loop_
_entity_poly.entity_id
_entity_poly.type
_entity_poly.pdbx_seq_one_letter_code
_entity_poly.pdbx_strand_id
1 'polypeptide(L)' 'MSNKLLITKKLRGDDGYRVFSVRLKTDTLERINSLAEDTGRTRNELIGLLLDFALEHSEVVGES' A
#
# COMPACT_ATOMS: atom_id res chain seq x y z
N MET A 1 7.23 17.48 1.53
CA MET A 1 7.46 16.62 2.10
C MET A 1 6.99 15.42 1.63
N SER A 2 7.55 14.58 1.56
CA SER A 2 7.14 13.51 0.95
C SER A 2 6.30 12.69 1.78
N ASN A 3 5.40 12.10 1.24
CA ASN A 3 4.60 11.29 1.95
C ASN A 3 5.13 9.95 1.86
N LYS A 4 6.12 9.63 2.57
CA LYS A 4 6.67 8.38 2.51
C LYS A 4 6.01 7.46 3.41
N LEU A 5 5.77 6.28 3.01
CA LEU A 5 5.20 5.31 3.83
C LEU A 5 6.35 4.56 4.32
N LEU A 6 6.73 4.70 5.52
CA LEU A 6 7.84 4.04 6.04
C LEU A 6 7.47 2.88 6.85
N ILE A 7 7.87 1.70 6.50
CA ILE A 7 7.58 0.51 7.24
C ILE A 7 8.84 0.01 7.87
N THR A 8 8.76 -0.35 9.09
CA THR A 8 9.94 -0.79 9.81
C THR A 8 10.52 -2.02 9.22
N LYS A 9 11.82 -2.00 9.01
CA LYS A 9 12.43 -3.07 8.38
C LYS A 9 12.65 -4.21 9.26
N LYS A 10 12.46 -5.40 8.85
CA LYS A 10 12.74 -6.48 9.63
C LYS A 10 14.09 -6.82 9.48
N LEU A 11 14.74 -7.16 10.46
CA LEU A 11 16.08 -7.43 10.34
C LEU A 11 16.39 -8.64 9.68
N ARG A 12 15.70 -9.62 9.70
CA ARG A 12 16.04 -10.77 9.14
C ARG A 12 15.31 -11.04 8.14
N GLY A 13 15.23 -11.12 7.42
CA GLY A 13 14.68 -11.15 6.46
C GLY A 13 13.94 -11.86 5.66
N ASP A 14 13.66 -12.77 5.63
CA ASP A 14 13.02 -13.42 4.78
C ASP A 14 11.67 -13.76 5.09
N ASP A 15 10.86 -12.88 5.47
CA ASP A 15 9.49 -13.16 5.75
C ASP A 15 8.65 -12.91 4.52
N GLY A 16 9.22 -12.64 3.40
CA GLY A 16 8.45 -12.39 2.21
C GLY A 16 8.01 -10.98 2.05
N TYR A 17 8.46 -10.08 2.87
CA TYR A 17 8.09 -8.70 2.77
C TYR A 17 9.30 -7.82 2.50
N ARG A 18 9.07 -6.73 1.85
CA ARG A 18 10.13 -5.78 1.61
C ARG A 18 9.65 -4.41 1.95
N VAL A 19 10.55 -3.57 2.33
CA VAL A 19 10.21 -2.22 2.73
C VAL A 19 10.63 -1.27 1.64
N PHE A 20 9.75 -0.39 1.24
CA PHE A 20 10.10 0.62 0.27
C PHE A 20 9.16 1.81 0.49
N SER A 21 9.43 2.90 -0.13
CA SER A 21 8.67 4.12 0.06
C SER A 21 7.82 4.40 -1.15
N VAL A 22 6.64 4.94 -0.93
CA VAL A 22 5.79 5.32 -2.03
C VAL A 22 5.20 6.69 -1.75
N ARG A 23 4.87 7.39 -2.78
CA ARG A 23 4.21 8.67 -2.65
C ARG A 23 2.77 8.46 -3.05
N LEU A 24 1.85 9.01 -2.30
CA LEU A 24 0.44 8.88 -2.61
C LEU A 24 -0.18 10.24 -2.65
N LYS A 25 -1.21 10.40 -3.44
CA LYS A 25 -1.93 11.62 -3.43
C LYS A 25 -2.63 11.76 -2.11
N THR A 26 -2.80 12.97 -1.68
CA THR A 26 -3.45 13.23 -0.40
C THR A 26 -4.85 12.60 -0.38
N ASP A 27 -5.60 12.75 -1.46
CA ASP A 27 -6.93 12.19 -1.50
C ASP A 27 -6.90 10.68 -1.32
N THR A 28 -5.97 10.03 -1.96
CA THR A 28 -5.87 8.59 -1.85
C THR A 28 -5.56 8.19 -0.42
N LEU A 29 -4.65 8.92 0.19
CA LEU A 29 -4.30 8.61 1.56
C LEU A 29 -5.48 8.78 2.50
N GLU A 30 -6.27 9.82 2.28
CA GLU A 30 -7.42 10.03 3.12
C GLU A 30 -8.43 8.92 2.97
N ARG A 31 -8.60 8.42 1.78
CA ARG A 31 -9.53 7.33 1.58
C ARG A 31 -9.06 6.05 2.26
N ILE A 32 -7.77 5.84 2.24
CA ILE A 32 -7.21 4.68 2.91
C ILE A 32 -7.38 4.82 4.41
N ASN A 33 -7.17 6.02 4.92
CA ASN A 33 -7.35 6.23 6.35
C ASN A 33 -8.80 5.97 6.76
N SER A 34 -9.75 6.37 5.95
CA SER A 34 -11.13 6.11 6.26
C SER A 34 -11.44 4.63 6.27
N LEU A 35 -10.90 3.91 5.33
CA LEU A 35 -11.11 2.49 5.31
C LEU A 35 -10.47 1.83 6.51
N ALA A 36 -9.34 2.33 6.93
CA ALA A 36 -8.66 1.76 8.08
C ALA A 36 -9.55 1.91 9.31
N GLU A 37 -10.16 3.08 9.46
CA GLU A 37 -11.01 3.27 10.57
C GLU A 37 -12.24 2.41 10.50
N ASP A 38 -12.84 2.28 9.34
CA ASP A 38 -14.03 1.50 9.20
C ASP A 38 -13.81 0.00 9.40
N THR A 39 -12.66 -0.48 9.06
CA THR A 39 -12.43 -1.91 9.09
C THR A 39 -11.63 -2.37 10.28
N GLY A 40 -11.04 -1.45 11.00
CA GLY A 40 -10.17 -1.84 12.10
C GLY A 40 -8.83 -2.37 11.66
N ARG A 41 -8.48 -2.20 10.40
CA ARG A 41 -7.20 -2.67 9.93
C ARG A 41 -6.23 -1.54 9.87
N THR A 42 -4.97 -1.83 9.86
CA THR A 42 -3.97 -0.79 9.77
C THR A 42 -3.88 -0.31 8.34
N ARG A 43 -3.36 0.86 8.17
CA ARG A 43 -3.17 1.41 6.86
C ARG A 43 -2.26 0.55 6.02
N ASN A 44 -1.21 0.04 6.61
CA ASN A 44 -0.28 -0.80 5.87
C ASN A 44 -0.94 -2.07 5.39
N GLU A 45 -1.75 -2.68 6.21
CA GLU A 45 -2.47 -3.86 5.81
C GLU A 45 -3.38 -3.56 4.64
N LEU A 46 -4.07 -2.45 4.70
CA LEU A 46 -4.98 -2.11 3.63
C LEU A 46 -4.27 -1.84 2.34
N ILE A 47 -3.15 -1.16 2.41
CA ILE A 47 -2.40 -0.88 1.22
C ILE A 47 -1.99 -2.18 0.55
N GLY A 48 -1.53 -3.14 1.32
CA GLY A 48 -1.16 -4.42 0.76
C GLY A 48 -2.33 -5.14 0.12
N LEU A 49 -3.47 -5.16 0.80
CA LEU A 49 -4.64 -5.82 0.28
C LEU A 49 -5.14 -5.16 -0.99
N LEU A 50 -5.14 -3.84 -1.01
CA LEU A 50 -5.61 -3.13 -2.17
C LEU A 50 -4.69 -3.33 -3.36
N LEU A 51 -3.42 -3.36 -3.11
CA LEU A 51 -2.47 -3.58 -4.18
C LEU A 51 -2.59 -4.99 -4.73
N ASP A 52 -2.75 -5.95 -3.87
CA ASP A 52 -2.92 -7.33 -4.32
C ASP A 52 -4.16 -7.45 -5.18
N PHE A 53 -5.24 -6.83 -4.74
CA PHE A 53 -6.48 -6.88 -5.51
C PHE A 53 -6.28 -6.21 -6.85
N ALA A 54 -5.68 -5.05 -6.86
CA ALA A 54 -5.50 -4.32 -8.09
C ALA A 54 -4.62 -5.07 -9.07
N LEU A 55 -3.60 -5.69 -8.56
CA LEU A 55 -2.72 -6.42 -9.44
C LEU A 55 -3.39 -7.63 -10.06
N GLU A 56 -4.20 -8.29 -9.27
CA GLU A 56 -4.90 -9.41 -9.79
C GLU A 56 -5.95 -9.05 -10.81
N HIS A 57 -6.47 -7.87 -10.75
CA HIS A 57 -7.52 -7.46 -11.65
C HIS A 57 -7.08 -6.43 -12.69
N SER A 58 -5.79 -6.25 -12.85
CA SER A 58 -5.35 -5.30 -13.82
C SER A 58 -4.90 -6.01 -15.08
N GLU A 59 -4.82 -5.25 -16.17
CA GLU A 59 -4.47 -5.83 -17.40
C GLU A 59 -3.63 -4.85 -18.13
N VAL A 60 -2.63 -5.26 -18.79
CA VAL A 60 -1.76 -4.38 -19.54
C VAL A 60 -2.33 -4.19 -20.91
N VAL A 61 -2.61 -2.96 -21.28
CA VAL A 61 -3.17 -2.68 -22.53
C VAL A 61 -2.06 -2.26 -23.38
N GLY A 62 -1.92 -2.83 -24.42
CA GLY A 62 -0.81 -2.55 -25.16
C GLY A 62 -0.57 -1.29 -25.67
N GLU A 63 -1.15 -0.43 -25.80
CA GLU A 63 -0.83 0.68 -26.29
C GLU A 63 -0.45 1.54 -25.54
N SER A 64 -0.05 1.93 -25.25
CA SER A 64 0.32 2.72 -24.45
C SER A 64 0.47 3.60 -24.46
#